data_8004fc67863206b329c393737a98f730
#
_entry.id   8004fc67863206b329c393737a98f730
#
_cell.length_a   1.000
_cell.length_b   1.000
_cell.length_c   1.000
_cell.angle_alpha   90.00
_cell.angle_beta   90.00
_cell.angle_gamma   90.00
#
_symmetry.space_group_name_H-M   'P 1'
#
loop_
_entity.id
_entity.type
_entity.pdbx_description
1 polymer ?
#
loop_
_entity_poly.entity_id
_entity_poly.type
_entity_poly.pdbx_seq_one_letter_code
_entity_poly.pdbx_strand_id
1 'polypeptide(L)'
;MITWFLYDVLPPRLRALGRLARQSALFRLLSLLWQRLTALVQESFCARLWAGSARLRQMQRESLLCALADAVIEWMRDFAGKTLGWIVEPMTGSRIAAALGRMPRYSFAWLYGLVFLGCFLCPDRLWRNPFGLALGGMLFLVMLLDAWAQDRRPFRVRNLGLWFFAFFFAAALGVLTARDNGEALRVFCFYLTAALFAAGAVGTVTNRGRLMSILGFVYLTLLLTALYAVVQRIQGVEVSASLTDLKTNAGMPGRVYSTLENPNNYAEFIVLTFPVSLVFCTNIVDRRWKTLCTATLAVPMAALLMTYSRSGWVSFALAAAVFIALWEKRLLPLMALAALAAVPVLPDSIFNRILTIGSTADSSNAYRLFIWASALKMIRDCGLTGIGLGPGNFIPLYHFYSYPTARTAYHSHMLYLEVWLEMGLFGIVSFLMLYLGVIRRGIRAAKEADPLLRSVLIACVSSLAGVSFVSGVEFIWFYPRILYAFFILLGITLAAVKLAEESR
;
A
#
# COMPACT_ATOMS: atom_id res chain seq x y z
N MET A 1 -22.05 21.92 18.66
CA MET A 1 -23.19 20.98 18.64
C MET A 1 -22.80 19.58 18.21
N ILE A 2 -22.15 19.36 17.05
CA ILE A 2 -21.72 18.03 16.57
C ILE A 2 -20.71 17.38 17.53
N THR A 3 -19.71 18.11 18.01
CA THR A 3 -18.74 17.61 18.99
C THR A 3 -19.38 17.22 20.32
N TRP A 4 -20.28 18.01 20.87
CA TRP A 4 -21.04 17.66 22.06
C TRP A 4 -21.89 16.40 21.84
N PHE A 5 -22.59 16.29 20.70
CA PHE A 5 -23.36 15.09 20.37
C PHE A 5 -22.48 13.84 20.28
N LEU A 6 -21.29 13.94 19.61
CA LEU A 6 -20.38 12.81 19.42
C LEU A 6 -19.67 12.38 20.71
N TYR A 7 -19.35 13.31 21.60
CA TYR A 7 -18.56 13.00 22.80
C TYR A 7 -19.39 12.84 24.07
N ASP A 8 -20.50 13.56 24.20
CA ASP A 8 -21.30 13.60 25.43
C ASP A 8 -22.62 12.82 25.32
N VAL A 9 -23.31 12.88 24.18
CA VAL A 9 -24.66 12.27 24.01
C VAL A 9 -24.56 10.86 23.42
N LEU A 10 -23.75 10.67 22.39
CA LEU A 10 -23.65 9.40 21.67
C LEU A 10 -23.01 8.26 22.49
N PRO A 11 -21.94 8.48 23.28
CA PRO A 11 -21.28 7.40 24.02
C PRO A 11 -22.13 6.71 25.08
N PRO A 12 -23.00 7.38 25.87
CA PRO A 12 -23.88 6.71 26.81
C PRO A 12 -24.93 5.84 26.11
N ARG A 13 -25.51 6.32 25.00
CA ARG A 13 -26.49 5.57 24.20
C ARG A 13 -25.86 4.38 23.47
N LEU A 14 -24.68 4.54 22.90
CA LEU A 14 -23.92 3.44 22.29
C LEU A 14 -23.49 2.40 23.33
N ARG A 15 -23.19 2.80 24.56
CA ARG A 15 -22.92 1.86 25.67
C ARG A 15 -24.17 1.05 26.05
N ALA A 16 -25.34 1.66 26.01
CA ALA A 16 -26.61 0.97 26.27
C ALA A 16 -26.95 -0.04 25.16
N LEU A 17 -26.84 0.37 23.89
CA LEU A 17 -26.97 -0.52 22.72
C LEU A 17 -25.93 -1.64 22.73
N GLY A 18 -24.69 -1.34 23.09
CA GLY A 18 -23.64 -2.35 23.24
C GLY A 18 -23.88 -3.35 24.36
N ARG A 19 -24.60 -2.97 25.42
CA ARG A 19 -25.04 -3.90 26.49
C ARG A 19 -26.16 -4.83 25.99
N LEU A 20 -27.13 -4.29 25.27
CA LEU A 20 -28.21 -5.07 24.65
C LEU A 20 -27.68 -6.03 23.58
N ALA A 21 -26.78 -5.55 22.73
CA ALA A 21 -26.12 -6.38 21.72
C ALA A 21 -25.34 -7.55 22.34
N ARG A 22 -24.63 -7.33 23.46
CA ARG A 22 -23.88 -8.39 24.16
C ARG A 22 -24.81 -9.44 24.79
N GLN A 23 -26.04 -9.11 25.03
CA GLN A 23 -27.07 -10.06 25.54
C GLN A 23 -27.70 -10.89 24.44
N SER A 24 -27.53 -10.50 23.17
CA SER A 24 -28.08 -11.26 22.05
C SER A 24 -27.35 -12.58 21.84
N ALA A 25 -28.09 -13.62 21.47
CA ALA A 25 -27.57 -14.96 21.18
C ALA A 25 -26.52 -14.90 19.99
N LEU A 26 -26.81 -14.05 19.01
CA LEU A 26 -25.89 -13.83 17.85
C LEU A 26 -24.56 -13.24 18.30
N PHE A 27 -24.53 -12.24 19.17
CA PHE A 27 -23.29 -11.66 19.67
C PHE A 27 -22.50 -12.67 20.50
N ARG A 28 -23.16 -13.49 21.33
CA ARG A 28 -22.51 -14.57 22.07
C ARG A 28 -21.91 -15.62 21.13
N LEU A 29 -22.64 -16.02 20.10
CA LEU A 29 -22.14 -16.95 19.08
C LEU A 29 -20.91 -16.38 18.33
N LEU A 30 -21.00 -15.13 17.86
CA LEU A 30 -19.90 -14.46 17.19
C LEU A 30 -18.68 -14.27 18.10
N SER A 31 -18.89 -13.96 19.39
CA SER A 31 -17.79 -13.85 20.35
C SER A 31 -17.12 -15.19 20.64
N LEU A 32 -17.87 -16.28 20.73
CA LEU A 32 -17.34 -17.64 20.87
C LEU A 32 -16.58 -18.09 19.62
N LEU A 33 -17.12 -17.83 18.44
CA LEU A 33 -16.41 -18.09 17.16
C LEU A 33 -15.12 -17.28 17.09
N TRP A 34 -15.14 -16.01 17.46
CA TRP A 34 -13.96 -15.15 17.51
C TRP A 34 -12.91 -15.66 18.50
N GLN A 35 -13.33 -16.07 19.70
CA GLN A 35 -12.43 -16.66 20.70
C GLN A 35 -11.80 -17.97 20.21
N ARG A 36 -12.59 -18.86 19.58
CA ARG A 36 -12.07 -20.09 18.99
C ARG A 36 -11.09 -19.81 17.84
N LEU A 37 -11.42 -18.87 16.97
CA LEU A 37 -10.57 -18.47 15.84
C LEU A 37 -9.26 -17.83 16.33
N THR A 38 -9.32 -16.97 17.35
CA THR A 38 -8.12 -16.39 17.97
C THR A 38 -7.26 -17.43 18.67
N ALA A 39 -7.85 -18.39 19.36
CA ALA A 39 -7.13 -19.51 19.98
C ALA A 39 -6.43 -20.38 18.92
N LEU A 40 -7.13 -20.80 17.86
CA LEU A 40 -6.58 -21.56 16.75
C LEU A 40 -5.42 -20.80 16.05
N VAL A 41 -5.59 -19.50 15.84
CA VAL A 41 -4.52 -18.66 15.25
C VAL A 41 -3.34 -18.56 16.21
N GLN A 42 -3.56 -18.40 17.52
CA GLN A 42 -2.48 -18.29 18.53
C GLN A 42 -1.71 -19.62 18.70
N GLU A 43 -2.37 -20.75 18.56
CA GLU A 43 -1.77 -22.08 18.64
C GLU A 43 -1.12 -22.52 17.32
N SER A 44 -1.38 -21.82 16.23
CA SER A 44 -0.84 -22.16 14.91
C SER A 44 0.69 -22.07 14.86
N PHE A 45 1.29 -22.89 14.00
CA PHE A 45 2.73 -22.83 13.70
C PHE A 45 3.17 -21.41 13.28
N CYS A 46 2.34 -20.72 12.49
CA CYS A 46 2.57 -19.33 12.08
C CYS A 46 2.60 -18.36 13.27
N ALA A 47 1.72 -18.54 14.28
CA ALA A 47 1.73 -17.70 15.48
C ALA A 47 2.94 -17.99 16.38
N ARG A 48 3.40 -19.24 16.42
CA ARG A 48 4.63 -19.64 17.14
C ARG A 48 5.88 -19.06 16.48
N LEU A 49 5.99 -19.13 15.15
CA LEU A 49 7.02 -18.42 14.38
C LEU A 49 6.94 -16.90 14.63
N TRP A 50 5.73 -16.37 14.73
CA TRP A 50 5.46 -14.96 15.00
C TRP A 50 5.81 -14.54 16.44
N ALA A 51 5.53 -15.39 17.43
CA ALA A 51 5.93 -15.16 18.83
C ALA A 51 7.46 -15.25 19.02
N GLY A 52 8.14 -16.12 18.27
CA GLY A 52 9.61 -16.21 18.19
C GLY A 52 10.30 -14.94 17.64
N SER A 53 9.53 -13.94 17.21
CA SER A 53 10.06 -12.67 16.66
C SER A 53 10.91 -11.86 17.64
N ALA A 54 10.85 -12.09 18.95
CA ALA A 54 11.75 -11.46 19.93
C ALA A 54 13.16 -12.06 19.82
N ARG A 55 13.25 -13.38 19.74
CA ARG A 55 14.53 -14.11 19.56
C ARG A 55 15.14 -13.81 18.18
N LEU A 56 14.32 -13.78 17.14
CA LEU A 56 14.74 -13.35 15.80
C LEU A 56 15.27 -11.91 15.78
N ARG A 57 14.64 -10.99 16.51
CA ARG A 57 15.12 -9.60 16.62
C ARG A 57 16.45 -9.51 17.36
N GLN A 58 16.66 -10.33 18.38
CA GLN A 58 17.94 -10.41 19.07
C GLN A 58 19.01 -10.99 18.14
N MET A 59 18.72 -12.10 17.46
CA MET A 59 19.61 -12.67 16.44
C MET A 59 19.95 -11.67 15.32
N GLN A 60 18.98 -10.83 14.89
CA GLN A 60 19.24 -9.76 13.92
C GLN A 60 20.19 -8.68 14.46
N ARG A 61 20.09 -8.33 15.77
CA ARG A 61 21.00 -7.34 16.39
C ARG A 61 22.44 -7.84 16.49
N GLU A 62 22.60 -9.13 16.64
CA GLU A 62 23.89 -9.81 16.81
C GLU A 62 24.40 -10.44 15.50
N SER A 63 23.64 -10.36 14.41
CA SER A 63 23.97 -10.96 13.12
C SER A 63 25.10 -10.22 12.42
N LEU A 64 26.16 -10.94 12.10
CA LEU A 64 27.27 -10.47 11.26
C LEU A 64 26.78 -10.00 9.88
N LEU A 65 25.78 -10.68 9.30
CA LEU A 65 25.20 -10.28 8.01
C LEU A 65 24.53 -8.91 8.09
N CYS A 66 23.81 -8.60 9.17
CA CYS A 66 23.24 -7.28 9.35
C CYS A 66 24.32 -6.21 9.58
N ALA A 67 25.39 -6.54 10.30
CA ALA A 67 26.52 -5.64 10.50
C ALA A 67 27.28 -5.37 9.19
N LEU A 68 27.49 -6.41 8.37
CA LEU A 68 28.08 -6.25 7.03
C LEU A 68 27.21 -5.41 6.10
N ALA A 69 25.90 -5.66 6.11
CA ALA A 69 24.96 -4.87 5.29
C ALA A 69 24.90 -3.40 5.75
N ASP A 70 24.91 -3.13 7.04
CA ASP A 70 25.03 -1.76 7.57
C ASP A 70 26.36 -1.11 7.13
N ALA A 71 27.49 -1.86 7.17
CA ALA A 71 28.81 -1.38 6.71
C ALA A 71 28.80 -1.09 5.20
N VAL A 72 28.13 -1.91 4.38
CA VAL A 72 27.98 -1.66 2.94
C VAL A 72 27.19 -0.36 2.70
N ILE A 73 26.10 -0.12 3.46
CA ILE A 73 25.32 1.10 3.33
C ILE A 73 26.16 2.34 3.73
N GLU A 74 26.95 2.24 4.79
CA GLU A 74 27.89 3.32 5.19
C GLU A 74 28.96 3.54 4.12
N TRP A 75 29.56 2.47 3.59
CA TRP A 75 30.50 2.56 2.48
C TRP A 75 29.88 3.22 1.25
N MET A 76 28.65 2.85 0.87
CA MET A 76 27.93 3.50 -0.24
C MET A 76 27.70 4.99 0.02
N ARG A 77 27.37 5.38 1.25
CA ARG A 77 27.24 6.78 1.68
C ARG A 77 28.56 7.53 1.46
N ASP A 78 29.66 6.97 1.98
CA ASP A 78 30.98 7.62 1.95
C ASP A 78 31.53 7.67 0.51
N PHE A 79 31.31 6.61 -0.27
CA PHE A 79 31.65 6.59 -1.69
C PHE A 79 30.87 7.65 -2.47
N ALA A 80 29.54 7.73 -2.29
CA ALA A 80 28.71 8.75 -2.91
C ALA A 80 29.14 10.16 -2.51
N GLY A 81 29.44 10.39 -1.22
CA GLY A 81 29.92 11.66 -0.70
C GLY A 81 31.28 12.06 -1.29
N LYS A 82 32.24 11.14 -1.32
CA LYS A 82 33.58 11.42 -1.89
C LYS A 82 33.57 11.68 -3.39
N THR A 83 32.67 10.98 -4.13
CA THR A 83 32.61 11.10 -5.60
C THR A 83 31.74 12.26 -6.08
N LEU A 84 30.64 12.53 -5.39
CA LEU A 84 29.61 13.49 -5.79
C LEU A 84 29.40 14.63 -4.79
N GLY A 85 30.12 14.64 -3.64
CA GLY A 85 30.03 15.68 -2.62
C GLY A 85 30.34 17.07 -3.16
N TRP A 86 31.24 17.17 -4.16
CA TRP A 86 31.54 18.39 -4.87
C TRP A 86 30.31 19.07 -5.52
N ILE A 87 29.23 18.30 -5.79
CA ILE A 87 27.95 18.85 -6.26
C ILE A 87 27.18 19.53 -5.11
N VAL A 88 27.34 19.01 -3.88
CA VAL A 88 26.64 19.50 -2.69
C VAL A 88 27.40 20.64 -2.02
N GLU A 89 28.72 20.61 -2.00
CA GLU A 89 29.58 21.64 -1.37
C GLU A 89 29.38 23.05 -1.95
N PRO A 90 29.31 23.27 -3.30
CA PRO A 90 29.04 24.60 -3.83
C PRO A 90 27.64 25.11 -3.50
N MET A 91 26.69 24.21 -3.23
CA MET A 91 25.34 24.60 -2.82
C MET A 91 25.35 25.21 -1.41
N THR A 92 26.30 24.86 -0.55
CA THR A 92 26.42 25.45 0.81
C THR A 92 26.96 26.87 0.85
N GLY A 93 27.65 27.31 -0.22
CA GLY A 93 28.23 28.68 -0.34
C GLY A 93 27.50 29.63 -1.32
N SER A 94 26.56 29.14 -2.12
CA SER A 94 25.89 29.96 -3.13
C SER A 94 24.74 30.79 -2.54
N ARG A 95 24.48 32.01 -3.13
CA ARG A 95 23.30 32.81 -2.79
C ARG A 95 21.97 32.09 -3.10
N ILE A 96 21.99 31.19 -4.08
CA ILE A 96 20.86 30.30 -4.39
C ILE A 96 20.72 29.24 -3.31
N ALA A 97 21.81 28.65 -2.82
CA ALA A 97 21.76 27.73 -1.70
C ALA A 97 21.45 28.41 -0.36
N ALA A 98 21.87 29.68 -0.17
CA ALA A 98 21.43 30.47 0.97
C ALA A 98 19.94 30.84 0.88
N ALA A 99 19.40 31.06 -0.32
CA ALA A 99 17.97 31.22 -0.57
C ALA A 99 17.21 29.86 -0.46
N LEU A 100 17.83 28.77 -0.94
CA LEU A 100 17.36 27.38 -0.76
C LEU A 100 17.64 26.88 0.66
N GLY A 101 18.71 27.37 1.33
CA GLY A 101 19.01 27.12 2.74
C GLY A 101 18.08 27.84 3.71
N ARG A 102 17.35 28.86 3.23
CA ARG A 102 16.12 29.38 3.87
C ARG A 102 14.90 28.49 3.60
N MET A 103 14.97 27.61 2.60
CA MET A 103 14.05 26.48 2.53
C MET A 103 14.33 25.55 3.71
N PRO A 104 13.27 25.09 4.41
CA PRO A 104 13.44 24.38 5.66
C PRO A 104 14.28 23.11 5.47
N ARG A 105 14.93 22.68 6.58
CA ARG A 105 15.69 21.42 6.72
C ARG A 105 15.01 20.14 6.13
N TYR A 106 13.98 20.34 5.31
CA TYR A 106 13.10 19.32 4.73
C TYR A 106 13.24 19.19 3.21
N SER A 107 14.17 19.92 2.56
CA SER A 107 14.30 19.97 1.09
C SER A 107 14.40 18.58 0.42
N PHE A 108 15.11 17.64 1.03
CA PHE A 108 15.20 16.27 0.49
C PHE A 108 13.88 15.48 0.62
N ALA A 109 13.11 15.72 1.67
CA ALA A 109 11.76 15.16 1.79
C ALA A 109 10.81 15.74 0.72
N TRP A 110 11.00 17.01 0.36
CA TRP A 110 10.25 17.63 -0.74
C TRP A 110 10.59 17.00 -2.08
N LEU A 111 11.86 16.73 -2.35
CA LEU A 111 12.27 16.03 -3.57
C LEU A 111 11.63 14.63 -3.63
N TYR A 112 11.63 13.91 -2.52
CA TYR A 112 10.93 12.61 -2.45
C TYR A 112 9.45 12.76 -2.76
N GLY A 113 8.80 13.75 -2.17
CA GLY A 113 7.39 14.05 -2.42
C GLY A 113 7.12 14.48 -3.87
N LEU A 114 7.98 15.31 -4.47
CA LEU A 114 7.89 15.70 -5.88
C LEU A 114 8.03 14.52 -6.83
N VAL A 115 8.94 13.59 -6.53
CA VAL A 115 9.08 12.37 -7.33
C VAL A 115 7.82 11.50 -7.20
N PHE A 116 7.26 11.36 -5.99
CA PHE A 116 5.97 10.70 -5.82
C PHE A 116 4.89 11.36 -6.67
N LEU A 117 4.76 12.69 -6.58
CA LEU A 117 3.82 13.46 -7.39
C LEU A 117 4.02 13.21 -8.89
N GLY A 118 5.26 13.30 -9.38
CA GLY A 118 5.60 13.05 -10.78
C GLY A 118 5.27 11.63 -11.25
N CYS A 119 5.58 10.63 -10.44
CA CYS A 119 5.27 9.22 -10.75
C CYS A 119 3.77 8.97 -10.97
N PHE A 120 2.91 9.63 -10.20
CA PHE A 120 1.47 9.36 -10.22
C PHE A 120 0.65 10.40 -10.98
N LEU A 121 1.16 11.61 -11.23
CA LEU A 121 0.52 12.57 -12.13
C LEU A 121 0.90 12.38 -13.59
N CYS A 122 2.03 11.74 -13.88
CA CYS A 122 2.41 11.46 -15.26
C CYS A 122 1.36 10.56 -15.92
N PRO A 123 0.71 11.02 -17.01
CA PRO A 123 -0.23 10.19 -17.74
C PRO A 123 0.45 8.92 -18.26
N ASP A 124 -0.27 7.79 -18.27
CA ASP A 124 0.29 6.51 -18.65
C ASP A 124 0.93 6.50 -20.03
N ARG A 125 0.32 7.18 -21.00
CA ARG A 125 0.87 7.34 -22.35
C ARG A 125 2.27 7.95 -22.41
N LEU A 126 2.67 8.72 -21.40
CA LEU A 126 3.99 9.36 -21.28
C LEU A 126 4.91 8.57 -20.33
N TRP A 127 4.34 7.72 -19.49
CA TRP A 127 5.11 6.93 -18.54
C TRP A 127 5.94 5.86 -19.27
N ARG A 128 7.19 5.75 -18.88
CA ARG A 128 8.08 4.65 -19.31
C ARG A 128 8.68 3.99 -18.08
N ASN A 129 8.61 2.68 -18.01
CA ASN A 129 9.05 1.92 -16.82
C ASN A 129 10.52 2.23 -16.40
N PRO A 130 11.49 2.49 -17.28
CA PRO A 130 12.84 2.91 -16.88
C PRO A 130 12.85 4.20 -16.04
N PHE A 131 11.86 5.09 -16.18
CA PHE A 131 11.77 6.31 -15.37
C PHE A 131 11.63 5.96 -13.88
N GLY A 132 10.88 4.89 -13.54
CA GLY A 132 10.77 4.43 -12.17
C GLY A 132 12.12 4.10 -11.57
N LEU A 133 12.95 3.32 -12.28
CA LEU A 133 14.28 2.93 -11.80
C LEU A 133 15.21 4.14 -11.68
N ALA A 134 15.21 5.04 -12.67
CA ALA A 134 16.00 6.26 -12.62
C ALA A 134 15.62 7.16 -11.45
N LEU A 135 14.32 7.36 -11.21
CA LEU A 135 13.81 8.17 -10.10
C LEU A 135 14.07 7.50 -8.74
N GLY A 136 13.87 6.19 -8.64
CA GLY A 136 14.18 5.43 -7.42
C GLY A 136 15.66 5.46 -7.07
N GLY A 137 16.53 5.25 -8.08
CA GLY A 137 18.00 5.35 -7.95
C GLY A 137 18.44 6.76 -7.57
N MET A 138 17.87 7.78 -8.21
CA MET A 138 18.14 9.18 -7.87
C MET A 138 17.76 9.50 -6.42
N LEU A 139 16.57 9.12 -5.98
CA LEU A 139 16.15 9.36 -4.60
C LEU A 139 17.02 8.63 -3.58
N PHE A 140 17.42 7.40 -3.91
CA PHE A 140 18.32 6.64 -3.05
C PHE A 140 19.70 7.31 -2.95
N LEU A 141 20.26 7.77 -4.09
CA LEU A 141 21.52 8.51 -4.13
C LEU A 141 21.42 9.83 -3.33
N VAL A 142 20.37 10.60 -3.55
CA VAL A 142 20.15 11.87 -2.83
C VAL A 142 20.02 11.62 -1.32
N MET A 143 19.37 10.54 -0.90
CA MET A 143 19.30 10.12 0.49
C MET A 143 20.70 9.80 1.08
N LEU A 144 21.57 9.15 0.32
CA LEU A 144 22.96 8.87 0.72
C LEU A 144 23.76 10.19 0.87
N LEU A 145 23.63 11.11 -0.09
CA LEU A 145 24.29 12.42 -0.06
C LEU A 145 23.80 13.29 1.10
N ASP A 146 22.48 13.29 1.38
CA ASP A 146 21.91 13.97 2.56
C ASP A 146 22.44 13.39 3.87
N ALA A 147 22.59 12.07 3.93
CA ALA A 147 23.15 11.41 5.11
C ALA A 147 24.64 11.73 5.28
N TRP A 148 25.40 11.78 4.17
CA TRP A 148 26.82 12.15 4.18
C TRP A 148 27.02 13.60 4.62
N ALA A 149 26.28 14.54 4.03
CA ALA A 149 26.37 15.97 4.36
C ALA A 149 26.01 16.30 5.82
N GLN A 150 25.23 15.43 6.47
CA GLN A 150 24.86 15.59 7.87
C GLN A 150 25.67 14.67 8.82
N ASP A 151 26.69 14.01 8.31
CA ASP A 151 27.51 13.00 9.03
C ASP A 151 26.65 12.01 9.84
N ARG A 152 25.60 11.51 9.22
CA ARG A 152 24.67 10.55 9.83
C ARG A 152 24.61 9.25 9.05
N ARG A 153 24.21 8.18 9.71
CA ARG A 153 23.86 6.93 9.02
C ARG A 153 22.60 7.13 8.19
N PRO A 154 22.54 6.66 6.93
CA PRO A 154 21.33 6.73 6.10
C PRO A 154 20.14 6.04 6.79
N PHE A 155 20.29 4.77 7.10
CA PHE A 155 19.39 3.93 7.90
C PHE A 155 20.14 2.69 8.35
N ARG A 156 19.57 1.96 9.30
CA ARG A 156 20.07 0.62 9.68
C ARG A 156 19.22 -0.44 8.99
N VAL A 157 19.83 -1.53 8.56
CA VAL A 157 19.15 -2.69 7.94
C VAL A 157 17.97 -3.19 8.78
N ARG A 158 18.11 -3.16 10.11
CA ARG A 158 17.05 -3.53 11.06
C ARG A 158 15.78 -2.66 10.93
N ASN A 159 15.86 -1.43 10.42
CA ASN A 159 14.71 -0.56 10.23
C ASN A 159 13.77 -1.14 9.16
N LEU A 160 14.32 -1.70 8.09
CA LEU A 160 13.59 -2.42 7.04
C LEU A 160 13.18 -3.83 7.53
N GLY A 161 14.05 -4.51 8.26
CA GLY A 161 13.82 -5.85 8.81
C GLY A 161 14.26 -6.98 7.87
N LEU A 162 14.54 -8.17 8.44
CA LEU A 162 15.04 -9.34 7.71
C LEU A 162 14.15 -9.73 6.54
N TRP A 163 12.84 -9.75 6.76
CA TRP A 163 11.89 -10.22 5.76
C TRP A 163 11.78 -9.30 4.53
N PHE A 164 12.18 -8.04 4.65
CA PHE A 164 12.34 -7.15 3.51
C PHE A 164 13.43 -7.68 2.57
N PHE A 165 14.61 -7.96 3.11
CA PHE A 165 15.72 -8.48 2.31
C PHE A 165 15.45 -9.89 1.82
N ALA A 166 14.83 -10.75 2.64
CA ALA A 166 14.45 -12.10 2.24
C ALA A 166 13.48 -12.10 1.04
N PHE A 167 12.52 -11.18 1.03
CA PHE A 167 11.57 -11.06 -0.08
C PHE A 167 12.27 -10.63 -1.38
N PHE A 168 13.11 -9.61 -1.34
CA PHE A 168 13.85 -9.17 -2.53
C PHE A 168 14.91 -10.19 -2.98
N PHE A 169 15.46 -10.95 -2.06
CA PHE A 169 16.31 -12.09 -2.39
C PHE A 169 15.51 -13.21 -3.07
N ALA A 170 14.29 -13.50 -2.61
CA ALA A 170 13.40 -14.45 -3.28
C ALA A 170 13.05 -13.97 -4.71
N ALA A 171 12.81 -12.68 -4.91
CA ALA A 171 12.61 -12.12 -6.24
C ALA A 171 13.86 -12.30 -7.14
N ALA A 172 15.07 -12.11 -6.59
CA ALA A 172 16.31 -12.38 -7.32
C ALA A 172 16.47 -13.86 -7.68
N LEU A 173 16.11 -14.78 -6.75
CA LEU A 173 16.08 -16.22 -7.05
C LEU A 173 15.06 -16.55 -8.15
N GLY A 174 13.92 -15.85 -8.20
CA GLY A 174 12.93 -16.00 -9.25
C GLY A 174 13.45 -15.66 -10.66
N VAL A 175 14.53 -14.87 -10.78
CA VAL A 175 15.21 -14.66 -12.05
C VAL A 175 16.01 -15.91 -12.47
N LEU A 176 16.60 -16.60 -11.51
CA LEU A 176 17.40 -17.81 -11.77
C LEU A 176 16.54 -19.03 -12.11
N THR A 177 15.29 -19.09 -11.62
CA THR A 177 14.34 -20.17 -11.91
C THR A 177 13.54 -19.90 -13.18
N ALA A 178 13.65 -18.71 -13.77
CA ALA A 178 12.90 -18.31 -14.95
C ALA A 178 13.34 -19.05 -16.20
N ARG A 179 12.40 -19.37 -17.08
CA ARG A 179 12.65 -19.86 -18.43
C ARG A 179 13.06 -18.71 -19.36
N ASP A 180 12.35 -17.57 -19.25
CA ASP A 180 12.69 -16.32 -19.92
C ASP A 180 13.38 -15.39 -18.90
N ASN A 181 14.72 -15.48 -18.86
CA ASN A 181 15.54 -14.68 -17.96
C ASN A 181 15.52 -13.19 -18.32
N GLY A 182 15.32 -12.83 -19.58
CA GLY A 182 15.25 -11.43 -20.03
C GLY A 182 14.01 -10.74 -19.45
N GLU A 183 12.86 -11.37 -19.57
CA GLU A 183 11.60 -10.89 -18.97
C GLU A 183 11.70 -10.86 -17.44
N ALA A 184 12.21 -11.93 -16.84
CA ALA A 184 12.36 -12.02 -15.39
C ALA A 184 13.27 -10.92 -14.82
N LEU A 185 14.39 -10.61 -15.50
CA LEU A 185 15.28 -9.52 -15.13
C LEU A 185 14.59 -8.16 -15.24
N ARG A 186 13.80 -7.95 -16.29
CA ARG A 186 12.99 -6.74 -16.47
C ARG A 186 12.03 -6.54 -15.30
N VAL A 187 11.29 -7.59 -14.91
CA VAL A 187 10.36 -7.55 -13.79
C VAL A 187 11.10 -7.37 -12.46
N PHE A 188 12.25 -8.03 -12.28
CA PHE A 188 13.11 -7.83 -11.12
C PHE A 188 13.56 -6.38 -10.95
N CYS A 189 13.85 -5.64 -12.05
CA CYS A 189 14.13 -4.21 -11.98
C CYS A 189 12.97 -3.40 -11.39
N PHE A 190 11.71 -3.83 -11.55
CA PHE A 190 10.57 -3.17 -10.90
C PHE A 190 10.59 -3.41 -9.39
N TYR A 191 10.88 -4.65 -8.96
CA TYR A 191 11.05 -4.97 -7.53
C TYR A 191 12.22 -4.20 -6.93
N LEU A 192 13.37 -4.13 -7.61
CA LEU A 192 14.52 -3.33 -7.18
C LEU A 192 14.15 -1.85 -7.01
N THR A 193 13.43 -1.29 -7.98
CA THR A 193 12.90 0.08 -7.90
C THR A 193 12.02 0.27 -6.66
N ALA A 194 11.13 -0.66 -6.40
CA ALA A 194 10.27 -0.64 -5.21
C ALA A 194 11.07 -0.70 -3.90
N ALA A 195 12.15 -1.52 -3.87
CA ALA A 195 13.08 -1.57 -2.75
C ALA A 195 13.81 -0.25 -2.52
N LEU A 196 14.29 0.40 -3.60
CA LEU A 196 14.95 1.70 -3.54
C LEU A 196 14.02 2.80 -3.01
N PHE A 197 12.76 2.81 -3.45
CA PHE A 197 11.75 3.73 -2.93
C PHE A 197 11.49 3.50 -1.44
N ALA A 198 11.28 2.26 -1.01
CA ALA A 198 11.04 1.96 0.40
C ALA A 198 12.23 2.32 1.29
N ALA A 199 13.44 1.94 0.90
CA ALA A 199 14.68 2.27 1.61
C ALA A 199 14.94 3.79 1.62
N GLY A 200 14.69 4.45 0.48
CA GLY A 200 14.76 5.91 0.35
C GLY A 200 13.82 6.63 1.32
N ALA A 201 12.57 6.15 1.48
CA ALA A 201 11.63 6.70 2.45
C ALA A 201 12.17 6.58 3.89
N VAL A 202 12.65 5.39 4.28
CA VAL A 202 13.18 5.14 5.63
C VAL A 202 14.41 6.00 5.93
N GLY A 203 15.29 6.20 4.94
CA GLY A 203 16.50 7.00 5.09
C GLY A 203 16.26 8.51 5.05
N THR A 204 15.30 8.97 4.25
CA THR A 204 14.95 10.40 4.11
C THR A 204 14.17 10.92 5.32
N VAL A 205 13.28 10.11 5.90
CA VAL A 205 12.46 10.48 7.05
C VAL A 205 13.28 10.37 8.34
N THR A 206 13.86 11.48 8.76
CA THR A 206 14.68 11.60 9.99
C THR A 206 13.97 12.33 11.13
N ASN A 207 12.85 13.01 10.82
CA ASN A 207 12.05 13.73 11.79
C ASN A 207 10.60 13.87 11.31
N ARG A 208 9.72 14.34 12.21
CA ARG A 208 8.28 14.52 11.93
C ARG A 208 8.00 15.50 10.79
N GLY A 209 8.79 16.55 10.66
CA GLY A 209 8.61 17.55 9.61
C GLY A 209 8.87 16.95 8.22
N ARG A 210 9.93 16.15 8.04
CA ARG A 210 10.20 15.43 6.79
C ARG A 210 9.08 14.42 6.46
N LEU A 211 8.61 13.71 7.48
CA LEU A 211 7.47 12.79 7.34
C LEU A 211 6.23 13.53 6.82
N MET A 212 5.84 14.63 7.51
CA MET A 212 4.65 15.40 7.13
C MET A 212 4.78 16.05 5.75
N SER A 213 5.99 16.45 5.34
CA SER A 213 6.24 16.96 3.99
C SER A 213 5.94 15.90 2.93
N ILE A 214 6.45 14.66 3.09
CA ILE A 214 6.16 13.57 2.16
C ILE A 214 4.65 13.27 2.13
N LEU A 215 4.00 13.18 3.29
CA LEU A 215 2.55 12.95 3.38
C LEU A 215 1.75 14.08 2.71
N GLY A 216 2.23 15.32 2.79
CA GLY A 216 1.62 16.46 2.09
C GLY A 216 1.61 16.27 0.57
N PHE A 217 2.69 15.75 0.00
CA PHE A 217 2.74 15.42 -1.43
C PHE A 217 1.86 14.20 -1.77
N VAL A 218 1.76 13.20 -0.90
CA VAL A 218 0.83 12.08 -1.09
C VAL A 218 -0.61 12.60 -1.14
N TYR A 219 -0.99 13.47 -0.20
CA TYR A 219 -2.30 14.13 -0.18
C TYR A 219 -2.56 14.96 -1.44
N LEU A 220 -1.60 15.79 -1.84
CA LEU A 220 -1.70 16.63 -3.05
C LEU A 220 -1.84 15.76 -4.30
N THR A 221 -1.07 14.68 -4.41
CA THR A 221 -1.14 13.74 -5.54
C THR A 221 -2.52 13.08 -5.61
N LEU A 222 -3.04 12.61 -4.47
CA LEU A 222 -4.39 12.04 -4.39
C LEU A 222 -5.44 13.04 -4.87
N LEU A 223 -5.36 14.30 -4.42
CA LEU A 223 -6.32 15.34 -4.80
C LEU A 223 -6.24 15.66 -6.28
N LEU A 224 -5.03 15.86 -6.83
CA LEU A 224 -4.86 16.24 -8.24
C LEU A 224 -5.27 15.08 -9.18
N THR A 225 -4.94 13.84 -8.86
CA THR A 225 -5.40 12.68 -9.63
C THR A 225 -6.93 12.54 -9.56
N ALA A 226 -7.54 12.87 -8.42
CA ALA A 226 -8.98 12.82 -8.26
C ALA A 226 -9.70 13.94 -9.03
N LEU A 227 -9.14 15.14 -9.04
CA LEU A 227 -9.65 16.22 -9.88
C LEU A 227 -9.57 15.86 -11.37
N TYR A 228 -8.47 15.26 -11.81
CA TYR A 228 -8.35 14.79 -13.18
C TYR A 228 -9.37 13.68 -13.52
N ALA A 229 -9.66 12.76 -12.59
CA ALA A 229 -10.73 11.78 -12.76
C ALA A 229 -12.12 12.41 -12.91
N VAL A 230 -12.40 13.51 -12.17
CA VAL A 230 -13.64 14.30 -12.34
C VAL A 230 -13.68 14.94 -13.73
N VAL A 231 -12.56 15.53 -14.20
CA VAL A 231 -12.47 16.07 -15.56
C VAL A 231 -12.75 14.98 -16.62
N GLN A 232 -12.13 13.80 -16.48
CA GLN A 232 -12.43 12.66 -17.34
C GLN A 232 -13.91 12.31 -17.35
N ARG A 233 -14.56 12.34 -16.19
CA ARG A 233 -16.00 12.07 -16.08
C ARG A 233 -16.85 13.09 -16.83
N ILE A 234 -16.49 14.37 -16.75
CA ILE A 234 -17.19 15.48 -17.43
C ILE A 234 -17.00 15.41 -18.95
N GLN A 235 -15.78 15.10 -19.39
CA GLN A 235 -15.46 14.94 -20.82
C GLN A 235 -16.09 13.71 -21.46
N GLY A 236 -16.51 12.74 -20.63
CA GLY A 236 -17.00 11.45 -21.06
C GLY A 236 -15.87 10.45 -21.28
N VAL A 237 -15.97 9.28 -20.64
CA VAL A 237 -15.06 8.14 -20.83
C VAL A 237 -15.81 7.08 -21.61
N GLU A 238 -15.20 6.57 -22.68
CA GLU A 238 -15.79 5.50 -23.47
C GLU A 238 -15.95 4.22 -22.63
N VAL A 239 -17.06 3.53 -22.84
CA VAL A 239 -17.34 2.25 -22.20
C VAL A 239 -16.55 1.17 -22.91
N SER A 240 -15.50 0.64 -22.28
CA SER A 240 -14.67 -0.41 -22.85
C SER A 240 -15.23 -1.80 -22.52
N ALA A 241 -15.55 -2.59 -23.54
CA ALA A 241 -15.97 -3.99 -23.37
C ALA A 241 -14.86 -4.87 -22.76
N SER A 242 -13.59 -4.48 -22.89
CA SER A 242 -12.47 -5.20 -22.25
C SER A 242 -12.39 -4.99 -20.73
N LEU A 243 -12.99 -3.90 -20.24
CA LEU A 243 -12.98 -3.52 -18.82
C LEU A 243 -14.33 -3.72 -18.13
N THR A 244 -15.39 -4.04 -18.88
CA THR A 244 -16.75 -4.12 -18.36
C THR A 244 -17.56 -5.17 -19.11
N ASP A 245 -18.12 -6.11 -18.38
CA ASP A 245 -19.12 -7.03 -18.93
C ASP A 245 -20.42 -6.26 -19.20
N LEU A 246 -20.66 -5.92 -20.47
CA LEU A 246 -21.80 -5.11 -20.89
C LEU A 246 -23.14 -5.85 -20.75
N LYS A 247 -23.14 -7.20 -20.71
CA LYS A 247 -24.35 -7.98 -20.53
C LYS A 247 -24.93 -7.87 -19.13
N THR A 248 -24.05 -7.93 -18.13
CA THR A 248 -24.45 -7.86 -16.72
C THR A 248 -24.45 -6.42 -16.18
N ASN A 249 -23.87 -5.46 -16.90
CA ASN A 249 -23.73 -4.07 -16.48
C ASN A 249 -24.23 -3.08 -17.55
N ALA A 250 -25.39 -3.38 -18.14
CA ALA A 250 -26.02 -2.52 -19.13
C ALA A 250 -26.29 -1.12 -18.56
N GLY A 251 -25.99 -0.08 -19.35
CA GLY A 251 -26.19 1.32 -18.92
C GLY A 251 -25.15 1.86 -17.94
N MET A 252 -24.13 1.09 -17.57
CA MET A 252 -23.04 1.59 -16.75
C MET A 252 -22.20 2.59 -17.56
N PRO A 253 -21.93 3.78 -17.02
CA PRO A 253 -21.11 4.78 -17.70
C PRO A 253 -19.64 4.36 -17.73
N GLY A 254 -18.85 4.99 -18.63
CA GLY A 254 -17.40 4.75 -18.71
C GLY A 254 -16.70 4.96 -17.36
N ARG A 255 -15.76 4.09 -17.07
CA ARG A 255 -15.04 4.00 -15.80
C ARG A 255 -13.84 4.96 -15.81
N VAL A 256 -13.74 5.86 -14.85
CA VAL A 256 -12.58 6.75 -14.75
C VAL A 256 -11.34 6.00 -14.24
N TYR A 257 -10.18 6.35 -14.76
CA TYR A 257 -8.88 5.76 -14.40
C TYR A 257 -7.79 6.80 -14.09
N SER A 258 -8.13 8.09 -14.20
CA SER A 258 -7.19 9.19 -13.97
C SER A 258 -5.93 9.06 -14.84
N THR A 259 -4.76 9.09 -14.22
CA THR A 259 -3.45 8.96 -14.87
C THR A 259 -2.92 7.52 -14.92
N LEU A 260 -3.68 6.53 -14.41
CA LEU A 260 -3.20 5.17 -14.13
C LEU A 260 -3.74 4.09 -15.09
N GLU A 261 -4.17 4.47 -16.31
CA GLU A 261 -4.56 3.57 -17.39
C GLU A 261 -5.79 2.68 -17.11
N ASN A 262 -5.89 2.09 -15.91
CA ASN A 262 -6.92 1.12 -15.56
C ASN A 262 -7.73 1.61 -14.34
N PRO A 263 -9.07 1.55 -14.35
CA PRO A 263 -9.90 1.94 -13.22
C PRO A 263 -9.62 1.16 -11.93
N ASN A 264 -9.21 -0.11 -12.01
CA ASN A 264 -8.86 -0.88 -10.81
C ASN A 264 -7.56 -0.37 -10.19
N ASN A 265 -6.53 -0.09 -11.01
CA ASN A 265 -5.27 0.49 -10.55
C ASN A 265 -5.50 1.83 -9.84
N TYR A 266 -6.40 2.65 -10.41
CA TYR A 266 -6.72 3.94 -9.79
C TYR A 266 -7.46 3.76 -8.46
N ALA A 267 -8.39 2.81 -8.38
CA ALA A 267 -9.04 2.46 -7.11
C ALA A 267 -8.03 1.96 -6.06
N GLU A 268 -7.07 1.12 -6.44
CA GLU A 268 -5.99 0.63 -5.58
C GLU A 268 -5.10 1.77 -5.07
N PHE A 269 -4.76 2.72 -5.94
CA PHE A 269 -4.03 3.93 -5.57
C PHE A 269 -4.78 4.76 -4.52
N ILE A 270 -6.10 4.94 -4.69
CA ILE A 270 -6.94 5.64 -3.71
C ILE A 270 -6.96 4.87 -2.38
N VAL A 271 -7.11 3.55 -2.39
CA VAL A 271 -7.09 2.72 -1.17
C VAL A 271 -5.77 2.86 -0.42
N LEU A 272 -4.64 2.93 -1.15
CA LEU A 272 -3.31 3.12 -0.55
C LEU A 272 -3.11 4.52 0.04
N THR A 273 -3.65 5.57 -0.59
CA THR A 273 -3.29 6.97 -0.27
C THR A 273 -4.35 7.71 0.54
N PHE A 274 -5.61 7.35 0.43
CA PHE A 274 -6.70 8.05 1.11
C PHE A 274 -6.62 7.98 2.64
N PRO A 275 -6.44 6.79 3.30
CA PRO A 275 -6.33 6.74 4.75
C PRO A 275 -5.16 7.57 5.27
N VAL A 276 -4.03 7.59 4.53
CA VAL A 276 -2.85 8.41 4.87
C VAL A 276 -3.18 9.90 4.81
N SER A 277 -4.02 10.31 3.90
CA SER A 277 -4.46 11.69 3.75
C SER A 277 -5.34 12.18 4.91
N LEU A 278 -6.02 11.29 5.65
CA LEU A 278 -6.79 11.62 6.85
C LEU A 278 -5.92 12.18 7.99
N VAL A 279 -4.60 11.97 7.94
CA VAL A 279 -3.66 12.54 8.92
C VAL A 279 -3.77 14.06 8.99
N PHE A 280 -4.02 14.74 7.86
CA PHE A 280 -4.21 16.19 7.83
C PHE A 280 -5.54 16.61 8.48
N CYS A 281 -6.59 15.81 8.32
CA CYS A 281 -7.89 16.08 8.95
C CYS A 281 -7.84 15.92 10.48
N THR A 282 -6.95 15.07 10.98
CA THR A 282 -6.85 14.78 12.42
C THR A 282 -5.87 15.68 13.16
N ASN A 283 -4.79 16.15 12.51
CA ASN A 283 -3.68 16.85 13.17
C ASN A 283 -3.60 18.36 12.90
N ILE A 284 -4.28 18.90 11.88
CA ILE A 284 -4.31 20.36 11.66
C ILE A 284 -5.11 21.01 12.78
N VAL A 285 -4.47 21.98 13.46
CA VAL A 285 -5.07 22.74 14.58
C VAL A 285 -6.00 23.83 14.06
N ASP A 286 -5.59 24.56 13.01
CA ASP A 286 -6.39 25.61 12.41
C ASP A 286 -7.68 25.06 11.80
N ARG A 287 -8.82 25.56 12.27
CA ARG A 287 -10.15 25.06 11.89
C ARG A 287 -10.44 25.26 10.40
N ARG A 288 -9.95 26.33 9.78
CA ARG A 288 -10.21 26.63 8.37
C ARG A 288 -9.49 25.62 7.49
N TRP A 289 -8.19 25.43 7.73
CA TRP A 289 -7.38 24.44 7.01
C TRP A 289 -7.86 23.02 7.24
N LYS A 290 -8.23 22.68 8.46
CA LYS A 290 -8.82 21.38 8.79
C LYS A 290 -10.10 21.11 8.00
N THR A 291 -11.03 22.11 7.97
CA THR A 291 -12.28 22.00 7.21
C THR A 291 -11.99 21.86 5.72
N LEU A 292 -11.06 22.64 5.18
CA LEU A 292 -10.68 22.57 3.77
C LEU A 292 -10.12 21.18 3.43
N CYS A 293 -9.16 20.68 4.20
CA CYS A 293 -8.59 19.35 3.99
C CYS A 293 -9.64 18.24 4.09
N THR A 294 -10.60 18.37 5.00
CA THR A 294 -11.68 17.37 5.13
C THR A 294 -12.63 17.45 3.93
N ALA A 295 -13.03 18.64 3.53
CA ALA A 295 -13.94 18.84 2.39
C ALA A 295 -13.34 18.35 1.06
N THR A 296 -12.07 18.62 0.83
CA THR A 296 -11.39 18.20 -0.41
C THR A 296 -11.25 16.68 -0.54
N LEU A 297 -11.30 15.91 0.55
CA LEU A 297 -11.32 14.44 0.50
C LEU A 297 -12.64 13.86 -0.08
N ALA A 298 -13.69 14.67 -0.19
CA ALA A 298 -14.88 14.25 -0.93
C ALA A 298 -14.60 13.99 -2.41
N VAL A 299 -13.62 14.69 -3.01
CA VAL A 299 -13.26 14.53 -4.42
C VAL A 299 -12.67 13.14 -4.72
N PRO A 300 -11.63 12.65 -4.02
CA PRO A 300 -11.14 11.29 -4.24
C PRO A 300 -12.16 10.21 -3.81
N MET A 301 -13.06 10.49 -2.88
CA MET A 301 -14.17 9.58 -2.57
C MET A 301 -15.13 9.45 -3.77
N ALA A 302 -15.53 10.56 -4.37
CA ALA A 302 -16.34 10.56 -5.59
C ALA A 302 -15.61 9.88 -6.75
N ALA A 303 -14.31 10.17 -6.92
CA ALA A 303 -13.50 9.52 -7.94
C ALA A 303 -13.43 8.00 -7.75
N LEU A 304 -13.30 7.49 -6.51
CA LEU A 304 -13.35 6.05 -6.21
C LEU A 304 -14.68 5.43 -6.66
N LEU A 305 -15.80 6.07 -6.39
CA LEU A 305 -17.12 5.60 -6.84
C LEU A 305 -17.19 5.56 -8.37
N MET A 306 -16.67 6.58 -9.06
CA MET A 306 -16.64 6.68 -10.52
C MET A 306 -15.70 5.65 -11.20
N THR A 307 -14.81 4.99 -10.46
CA THR A 307 -14.02 3.87 -10.99
C THR A 307 -14.86 2.63 -11.25
N TYR A 308 -16.03 2.49 -10.62
CA TYR A 308 -16.86 1.28 -10.64
C TYR A 308 -16.07 -0.01 -10.30
N SER A 309 -15.00 0.11 -9.52
CA SER A 309 -14.18 -1.02 -9.06
C SER A 309 -14.75 -1.63 -7.79
N ARG A 310 -15.43 -2.78 -7.92
CA ARG A 310 -16.03 -3.51 -6.79
C ARG A 310 -14.99 -3.87 -5.72
N SER A 311 -13.85 -4.42 -6.16
CA SER A 311 -12.74 -4.77 -5.27
C SER A 311 -12.17 -3.53 -4.57
N GLY A 312 -12.05 -2.41 -5.29
CA GLY A 312 -11.64 -1.13 -4.73
C GLY A 312 -12.59 -0.61 -3.65
N TRP A 313 -13.90 -0.69 -3.86
CA TRP A 313 -14.89 -0.25 -2.87
C TRP A 313 -14.87 -1.08 -1.59
N VAL A 314 -14.81 -2.42 -1.72
CA VAL A 314 -14.71 -3.32 -0.55
C VAL A 314 -13.39 -3.10 0.20
N SER A 315 -12.28 -2.93 -0.53
CA SER A 315 -10.97 -2.63 0.06
C SER A 315 -10.96 -1.30 0.80
N PHE A 316 -11.60 -0.28 0.24
CA PHE A 316 -11.75 1.02 0.88
C PHE A 316 -12.61 0.92 2.15
N ALA A 317 -13.73 0.19 2.11
CA ALA A 317 -14.57 -0.05 3.28
C ALA A 317 -13.79 -0.78 4.39
N LEU A 318 -12.97 -1.77 4.03
CA LEU A 318 -12.07 -2.45 4.98
C LEU A 318 -11.03 -1.49 5.56
N ALA A 319 -10.38 -0.66 4.74
CA ALA A 319 -9.43 0.35 5.21
C ALA A 319 -10.08 1.32 6.20
N ALA A 320 -11.30 1.81 5.88
CA ALA A 320 -12.07 2.68 6.76
C ALA A 320 -12.45 1.99 8.07
N ALA A 321 -12.89 0.74 8.02
CA ALA A 321 -13.23 -0.06 9.20
C ALA A 321 -12.01 -0.25 10.11
N VAL A 322 -10.84 -0.59 9.55
CA VAL A 322 -9.59 -0.75 10.31
C VAL A 322 -9.14 0.59 10.90
N PHE A 323 -9.21 1.69 10.12
CA PHE A 323 -8.89 3.02 10.62
C PHE A 323 -9.75 3.37 11.83
N ILE A 324 -11.06 3.23 11.73
CA ILE A 324 -12.00 3.51 12.80
C ILE A 324 -11.79 2.56 14.00
N ALA A 325 -11.54 1.28 13.75
CA ALA A 325 -11.29 0.31 14.82
C ALA A 325 -10.04 0.64 15.66
N LEU A 326 -8.97 1.13 15.00
CA LEU A 326 -7.72 1.50 15.66
C LEU A 326 -7.76 2.91 16.26
N TRP A 327 -8.53 3.82 15.65
CA TRP A 327 -8.67 5.20 16.10
C TRP A 327 -9.67 5.34 17.24
N GLU A 328 -10.92 4.98 17.00
CA GLU A 328 -12.04 5.01 17.97
C GLU A 328 -13.12 3.97 17.57
N LYS A 329 -12.95 2.76 18.06
CA LYS A 329 -13.82 1.62 17.72
C LYS A 329 -15.34 1.83 17.99
N ARG A 330 -15.69 2.81 18.84
CA ARG A 330 -17.07 3.15 19.15
C ARG A 330 -17.81 3.76 17.94
N LEU A 331 -17.07 4.23 16.93
CA LEU A 331 -17.63 4.78 15.70
C LEU A 331 -17.98 3.70 14.65
N LEU A 332 -17.58 2.43 14.84
CA LEU A 332 -17.89 1.35 13.89
C LEU A 332 -19.40 1.18 13.64
N PRO A 333 -20.29 1.18 14.66
CA PRO A 333 -21.73 1.12 14.41
C PRO A 333 -22.26 2.33 13.62
N LEU A 334 -21.69 3.52 13.86
CA LEU A 334 -22.06 4.72 13.12
C LEU A 334 -21.63 4.63 11.66
N MET A 335 -20.44 4.09 11.37
CA MET A 335 -20.01 3.81 10.01
C MET A 335 -20.95 2.85 9.29
N ALA A 336 -21.35 1.75 9.97
CA ALA A 336 -22.30 0.80 9.40
C ALA A 336 -23.66 1.45 9.12
N LEU A 337 -24.16 2.27 10.06
CA LEU A 337 -25.41 3.01 9.90
C LEU A 337 -25.31 4.03 8.75
N ALA A 338 -24.20 4.75 8.64
CA ALA A 338 -23.96 5.70 7.55
C ALA A 338 -23.91 4.99 6.19
N ALA A 339 -23.27 3.82 6.11
CA ALA A 339 -23.25 3.01 4.90
C ALA A 339 -24.66 2.55 4.50
N LEU A 340 -25.48 2.09 5.45
CA LEU A 340 -26.87 1.71 5.20
C LEU A 340 -27.71 2.92 4.77
N ALA A 341 -27.54 4.07 5.42
CA ALA A 341 -28.27 5.30 5.10
C ALA A 341 -27.87 5.89 3.72
N ALA A 342 -26.68 5.56 3.21
CA ALA A 342 -26.26 5.98 1.88
C ALA A 342 -26.93 5.19 0.75
N VAL A 343 -27.36 3.95 1.01
CA VAL A 343 -27.93 3.05 -0.02
C VAL A 343 -29.08 3.70 -0.82
N PRO A 344 -30.08 4.34 -0.21
CA PRO A 344 -31.20 4.94 -0.94
C PRO A 344 -30.82 6.17 -1.81
N VAL A 345 -29.62 6.74 -1.57
CA VAL A 345 -29.14 7.94 -2.25
C VAL A 345 -28.16 7.62 -3.37
N LEU A 346 -27.75 6.33 -3.48
CA LEU A 346 -26.83 5.89 -4.51
C LEU A 346 -27.51 5.93 -5.89
N PRO A 347 -26.81 6.44 -6.96
CA PRO A 347 -27.26 6.28 -8.32
C PRO A 347 -27.48 4.80 -8.69
N ASP A 348 -28.50 4.49 -9.51
CA ASP A 348 -28.82 3.13 -9.93
C ASP A 348 -27.64 2.37 -10.50
N SER A 349 -26.78 3.04 -11.25
CA SER A 349 -25.57 2.43 -11.82
C SER A 349 -24.59 1.93 -10.77
N ILE A 350 -24.46 2.64 -9.63
CA ILE A 350 -23.62 2.22 -8.51
C ILE A 350 -24.30 1.13 -7.71
N PHE A 351 -25.60 1.28 -7.43
CA PHE A 351 -26.39 0.28 -6.70
C PHE A 351 -26.38 -1.07 -7.43
N ASN A 352 -26.71 -1.08 -8.71
CA ASN A 352 -26.68 -2.29 -9.55
C ASN A 352 -25.28 -2.93 -9.58
N ARG A 353 -24.22 -2.10 -9.62
CA ARG A 353 -22.84 -2.60 -9.58
C ARG A 353 -22.49 -3.26 -8.24
N ILE A 354 -23.01 -2.75 -7.12
CA ILE A 354 -22.85 -3.36 -5.79
C ILE A 354 -23.52 -4.75 -5.76
N LEU A 355 -24.72 -4.89 -6.33
CA LEU A 355 -25.42 -6.17 -6.40
C LEU A 355 -24.69 -7.26 -7.17
N THR A 356 -23.77 -6.89 -8.08
CA THR A 356 -22.94 -7.86 -8.81
C THR A 356 -21.67 -8.28 -8.04
N ILE A 357 -21.44 -7.78 -6.81
CA ILE A 357 -20.31 -8.21 -5.97
C ILE A 357 -20.46 -9.71 -5.64
N GLY A 358 -19.45 -10.50 -6.01
CA GLY A 358 -19.44 -11.95 -5.77
C GLY A 358 -20.36 -12.78 -6.69
N SER A 359 -21.12 -12.16 -7.60
CA SER A 359 -21.95 -12.89 -8.56
C SER A 359 -21.09 -13.64 -9.59
N THR A 360 -21.32 -14.94 -9.71
CA THR A 360 -20.69 -15.79 -10.76
C THR A 360 -21.33 -15.62 -12.13
N ALA A 361 -22.46 -14.92 -12.23
CA ALA A 361 -23.06 -14.54 -13.50
C ALA A 361 -22.26 -13.45 -14.22
N ASP A 362 -21.47 -12.65 -13.46
CA ASP A 362 -20.51 -11.70 -14.05
C ASP A 362 -19.30 -12.48 -14.58
N SER A 363 -19.06 -12.35 -15.89
CA SER A 363 -18.02 -13.10 -16.60
C SER A 363 -16.62 -12.89 -16.01
N SER A 364 -16.33 -11.69 -15.48
CA SER A 364 -15.04 -11.36 -14.86
C SER A 364 -14.80 -12.17 -13.57
N ASN A 365 -15.84 -12.39 -12.75
CA ASN A 365 -15.72 -13.17 -11.53
C ASN A 365 -15.56 -14.67 -11.86
N ALA A 366 -16.37 -15.18 -12.79
CA ALA A 366 -16.29 -16.58 -13.24
C ALA A 366 -14.90 -16.88 -13.85
N TYR A 367 -14.39 -15.98 -14.68
CA TYR A 367 -13.09 -16.11 -15.32
C TYR A 367 -11.95 -16.24 -14.31
N ARG A 368 -11.96 -15.43 -13.24
CA ARG A 368 -10.96 -15.50 -12.17
C ARG A 368 -10.98 -16.84 -11.43
N LEU A 369 -12.15 -17.40 -11.16
CA LEU A 369 -12.24 -18.70 -10.49
C LEU A 369 -11.54 -19.82 -11.27
N PHE A 370 -11.68 -19.83 -12.60
CA PHE A 370 -10.95 -20.79 -13.44
C PHE A 370 -9.45 -20.53 -13.47
N ILE A 371 -9.02 -19.25 -13.48
CA ILE A 371 -7.60 -18.90 -13.40
C ILE A 371 -7.01 -19.35 -12.06
N TRP A 372 -7.70 -19.10 -10.95
CA TRP A 372 -7.23 -19.52 -9.62
C TRP A 372 -7.13 -21.04 -9.50
N ALA A 373 -8.12 -21.77 -10.03
CA ALA A 373 -8.07 -23.23 -10.06
C ALA A 373 -6.88 -23.75 -10.89
N SER A 374 -6.58 -23.10 -12.02
CA SER A 374 -5.39 -23.41 -12.83
C SER A 374 -4.09 -23.06 -12.09
N ALA A 375 -4.02 -21.89 -11.49
CA ALA A 375 -2.87 -21.44 -10.70
C ALA A 375 -2.57 -22.38 -9.52
N LEU A 376 -3.60 -22.89 -8.83
CA LEU A 376 -3.42 -23.88 -7.75
C LEU A 376 -2.86 -25.21 -8.25
N LYS A 377 -3.23 -25.65 -9.47
CA LYS A 377 -2.59 -26.83 -10.08
C LYS A 377 -1.12 -26.56 -10.40
N MET A 378 -0.80 -25.39 -10.95
CA MET A 378 0.58 -24.97 -11.20
C MET A 378 1.41 -24.93 -9.91
N ILE A 379 0.84 -24.40 -8.82
CA ILE A 379 1.50 -24.35 -7.49
C ILE A 379 1.77 -25.76 -6.96
N ARG A 380 0.85 -26.71 -7.16
CA ARG A 380 1.07 -28.09 -6.75
C ARG A 380 2.34 -28.68 -7.37
N ASP A 381 2.61 -28.36 -8.64
CA ASP A 381 3.72 -28.94 -9.39
C ASP A 381 5.00 -28.12 -9.29
N CYS A 382 4.89 -26.76 -9.25
CA CYS A 382 6.03 -25.85 -9.31
C CYS A 382 6.18 -24.95 -8.05
N GLY A 383 5.27 -25.03 -7.08
CA GLY A 383 5.16 -24.06 -5.98
C GLY A 383 6.32 -24.07 -4.98
N LEU A 384 7.21 -25.05 -5.01
CA LEU A 384 8.40 -25.06 -4.14
C LEU A 384 9.44 -24.03 -4.64
N THR A 385 9.78 -24.09 -5.94
CA THR A 385 10.83 -23.28 -6.57
C THR A 385 10.31 -22.01 -7.23
N GLY A 386 9.04 -22.01 -7.65
CA GLY A 386 8.46 -21.01 -8.52
C GLY A 386 8.76 -21.27 -10.00
N ILE A 387 8.16 -20.46 -10.86
CA ILE A 387 8.26 -20.52 -12.33
C ILE A 387 9.08 -19.39 -12.93
N GLY A 388 9.53 -18.45 -12.09
CA GLY A 388 10.19 -17.21 -12.51
C GLY A 388 9.24 -16.03 -12.65
N LEU A 389 9.82 -14.82 -12.69
CA LEU A 389 9.09 -13.56 -12.66
C LEU A 389 8.46 -13.24 -14.01
N GLY A 390 7.25 -12.71 -13.98
CA GLY A 390 6.60 -12.03 -15.08
C GLY A 390 5.82 -12.91 -16.06
N PRO A 391 4.98 -12.26 -16.91
CA PRO A 391 4.05 -12.94 -17.79
C PRO A 391 4.73 -13.83 -18.83
N GLY A 392 5.96 -13.53 -19.27
CA GLY A 392 6.73 -14.39 -20.19
C GLY A 392 7.01 -15.79 -19.63
N ASN A 393 7.07 -15.92 -18.31
CA ASN A 393 7.23 -17.20 -17.62
C ASN A 393 5.88 -17.83 -17.23
N PHE A 394 4.86 -17.01 -16.93
CA PHE A 394 3.53 -17.47 -16.55
C PHE A 394 2.73 -18.03 -17.75
N ILE A 395 2.62 -17.28 -18.85
CA ILE A 395 1.75 -17.61 -19.99
C ILE A 395 2.04 -18.97 -20.60
N PRO A 396 3.29 -19.34 -20.95
CA PRO A 396 3.58 -20.62 -21.58
C PRO A 396 3.19 -21.81 -20.70
N LEU A 397 3.43 -21.70 -19.39
CA LEU A 397 3.10 -22.76 -18.45
C LEU A 397 1.60 -22.82 -18.18
N TYR A 398 0.94 -21.67 -18.06
CA TYR A 398 -0.50 -21.56 -17.81
C TYR A 398 -1.33 -22.31 -18.86
N HIS A 399 -0.92 -22.30 -20.14
CA HIS A 399 -1.63 -23.01 -21.21
C HIS A 399 -1.82 -24.52 -20.94
N PHE A 400 -0.87 -25.17 -20.27
CA PHE A 400 -0.98 -26.60 -19.95
C PHE A 400 -1.97 -26.88 -18.82
N TYR A 401 -2.26 -25.90 -17.96
CA TYR A 401 -3.13 -26.03 -16.79
C TYR A 401 -4.49 -25.34 -16.98
N SER A 402 -4.65 -24.56 -18.06
CA SER A 402 -5.81 -23.72 -18.29
C SER A 402 -7.09 -24.50 -18.57
N TYR A 403 -8.20 -23.99 -18.08
CA TYR A 403 -9.52 -24.48 -18.47
C TYR A 403 -9.94 -23.90 -19.82
N PRO A 404 -10.80 -24.61 -20.61
CA PRO A 404 -11.26 -24.13 -21.92
C PRO A 404 -11.92 -22.75 -21.89
N THR A 405 -12.58 -22.42 -20.77
CA THR A 405 -13.26 -21.13 -20.54
C THR A 405 -12.31 -19.99 -20.18
N ALA A 406 -11.05 -20.28 -19.82
CA ALA A 406 -10.05 -19.30 -19.41
C ALA A 406 -8.66 -19.67 -19.96
N ARG A 407 -8.56 -19.80 -21.29
CA ARG A 407 -7.32 -20.24 -21.95
C ARG A 407 -6.20 -19.21 -21.95
N THR A 408 -6.54 -17.94 -21.85
CA THR A 408 -5.57 -16.85 -21.96
C THR A 408 -5.60 -16.03 -20.67
N ALA A 409 -4.53 -16.07 -19.90
CA ALA A 409 -4.31 -15.19 -18.76
C ALA A 409 -2.86 -14.74 -18.75
N TYR A 410 -2.62 -13.46 -18.41
CA TYR A 410 -1.27 -12.89 -18.29
C TYR A 410 -0.67 -13.07 -16.89
N HIS A 411 -1.51 -13.37 -15.91
CA HIS A 411 -1.18 -13.55 -14.50
C HIS A 411 -2.37 -14.21 -13.77
N SER A 412 -2.18 -14.61 -12.51
CA SER A 412 -3.20 -15.33 -11.73
C SER A 412 -4.38 -14.47 -11.24
N HIS A 413 -4.40 -13.17 -11.46
CA HIS A 413 -5.38 -12.23 -10.85
C HIS A 413 -5.51 -12.33 -9.33
N MET A 414 -4.44 -12.69 -8.64
CA MET A 414 -4.33 -12.70 -7.19
C MET A 414 -2.87 -12.52 -6.78
N LEU A 415 -2.55 -11.44 -6.06
CA LEU A 415 -1.18 -11.14 -5.65
C LEU A 415 -0.52 -12.32 -4.91
N TYR A 416 -1.25 -12.96 -4.01
CA TYR A 416 -0.70 -14.05 -3.19
C TYR A 416 -0.35 -15.29 -4.01
N LEU A 417 -1.21 -15.66 -4.96
CA LEU A 417 -0.94 -16.78 -5.88
C LEU A 417 0.19 -16.43 -6.84
N GLU A 418 0.23 -15.19 -7.33
CA GLU A 418 1.28 -14.77 -8.27
C GLU A 418 2.65 -14.77 -7.61
N VAL A 419 2.79 -14.16 -6.42
CA VAL A 419 4.05 -14.20 -5.67
C VAL A 419 4.49 -15.65 -5.39
N TRP A 420 3.55 -16.55 -5.08
CA TRP A 420 3.86 -17.96 -4.88
C TRP A 420 4.32 -18.63 -6.18
N LEU A 421 3.64 -18.39 -7.27
CA LEU A 421 4.01 -18.92 -8.59
C LEU A 421 5.37 -18.38 -9.06
N GLU A 422 5.57 -17.06 -8.99
CA GLU A 422 6.79 -16.43 -9.48
C GLU A 422 8.04 -16.80 -8.66
N MET A 423 7.93 -16.81 -7.31
CA MET A 423 9.07 -16.85 -6.40
C MET A 423 9.09 -18.11 -5.50
N GLY A 424 8.15 -19.04 -5.70
CA GLY A 424 8.06 -20.27 -4.92
C GLY A 424 7.62 -20.06 -3.47
N LEU A 425 7.74 -21.13 -2.68
CA LEU A 425 7.35 -21.14 -1.27
C LEU A 425 8.13 -20.12 -0.44
N PHE A 426 9.42 -19.95 -0.71
CA PHE A 426 10.24 -18.96 0.01
C PHE A 426 9.76 -17.52 -0.29
N GLY A 427 9.35 -17.24 -1.53
CA GLY A 427 8.80 -15.94 -1.93
C GLY A 427 7.53 -15.60 -1.19
N ILE A 428 6.53 -16.48 -1.20
CA ILE A 428 5.25 -16.21 -0.52
C ILE A 428 5.40 -16.12 1.01
N VAL A 429 6.22 -16.98 1.62
CA VAL A 429 6.49 -16.93 3.07
C VAL A 429 7.18 -15.62 3.44
N SER A 430 8.24 -15.22 2.72
CA SER A 430 8.96 -13.97 3.00
C SER A 430 8.08 -12.75 2.78
N PHE A 431 7.23 -12.76 1.76
CA PHE A 431 6.24 -11.69 1.53
C PHE A 431 5.24 -11.57 2.67
N LEU A 432 4.59 -12.67 3.06
CA LEU A 432 3.60 -12.65 4.14
C LEU A 432 4.23 -12.22 5.48
N MET A 433 5.45 -12.69 5.77
CA MET A 433 6.17 -12.28 6.98
C MET A 433 6.57 -10.81 6.97
N LEU A 434 6.99 -10.27 5.80
CA LEU A 434 7.23 -8.84 5.62
C LEU A 434 5.94 -8.05 5.84
N TYR A 435 4.89 -8.39 5.10
CA TYR A 435 3.64 -7.64 5.05
C TYR A 435 2.93 -7.58 6.41
N LEU A 436 2.67 -8.75 6.98
CA LEU A 436 2.05 -8.86 8.29
C LEU A 436 2.98 -8.32 9.40
N GLY A 437 4.29 -8.48 9.23
CA GLY A 437 5.30 -7.94 10.13
C GLY A 437 5.27 -6.42 10.21
N VAL A 438 5.13 -5.73 9.08
CA VAL A 438 5.01 -4.27 9.02
C VAL A 438 3.70 -3.80 9.66
N ILE A 439 2.57 -4.42 9.33
CA ILE A 439 1.28 -4.11 9.95
C ILE A 439 1.37 -4.25 11.48
N ARG A 440 1.91 -5.38 11.98
CA ARG A 440 2.08 -5.61 13.43
C ARG A 440 2.99 -4.58 14.09
N ARG A 441 4.14 -4.26 13.46
CA ARG A 441 5.05 -3.22 13.97
C ARG A 441 4.35 -1.87 14.03
N GLY A 442 3.58 -1.50 12.99
CA GLY A 442 2.79 -0.28 12.94
C GLY A 442 1.75 -0.21 14.05
N ILE A 443 0.94 -1.26 14.26
CA ILE A 443 -0.06 -1.32 15.33
C ILE A 443 0.60 -1.22 16.71
N ARG A 444 1.73 -1.91 16.92
CA ARG A 444 2.45 -1.88 18.20
C ARG A 444 3.04 -0.49 18.49
N ALA A 445 3.69 0.10 17.50
CA ALA A 445 4.27 1.43 17.61
C ALA A 445 3.18 2.50 17.84
N ALA A 446 2.02 2.39 17.18
CA ALA A 446 0.90 3.33 17.35
C ALA A 446 0.33 3.38 18.77
N LYS A 447 0.47 2.30 19.57
CA LYS A 447 -0.02 2.27 20.96
C LYS A 447 0.77 3.16 21.90
N GLU A 448 2.04 3.39 21.58
CA GLU A 448 3.01 4.05 22.45
C GLU A 448 3.53 5.36 21.86
N ALA A 449 3.15 5.65 20.61
CA ALA A 449 3.55 6.87 19.89
C ALA A 449 2.78 8.10 20.36
N ASP A 450 3.37 9.26 20.16
CA ASP A 450 2.68 10.55 20.31
C ASP A 450 1.48 10.68 19.34
N PRO A 451 0.58 11.65 19.57
CA PRO A 451 -0.66 11.75 18.78
C PRO A 451 -0.44 11.85 17.28
N LEU A 452 0.59 12.55 16.79
CA LEU A 452 0.88 12.70 15.37
C LEU A 452 1.36 11.38 14.77
N LEU A 453 2.39 10.76 15.34
CA LEU A 453 2.91 9.48 14.84
C LEU A 453 1.89 8.36 14.97
N ARG A 454 1.07 8.39 16.03
CA ARG A 454 -0.07 7.46 16.19
C ARG A 454 -1.03 7.58 15.03
N SER A 455 -1.44 8.80 14.66
CA SER A 455 -2.36 9.01 13.54
C SER A 455 -1.78 8.53 12.20
N VAL A 456 -0.49 8.80 11.94
CA VAL A 456 0.22 8.33 10.74
C VAL A 456 0.27 6.80 10.70
N LEU A 457 0.64 6.17 11.81
CA LEU A 457 0.75 4.71 11.88
C LEU A 457 -0.59 4.02 11.70
N ILE A 458 -1.67 4.54 12.32
CA ILE A 458 -3.03 4.03 12.12
C ILE A 458 -3.44 4.16 10.65
N ALA A 459 -3.19 5.32 10.03
CA ALA A 459 -3.52 5.57 8.64
C ALA A 459 -2.77 4.61 7.69
N CYS A 460 -1.46 4.46 7.85
CA CYS A 460 -0.65 3.55 7.05
C CYS A 460 -1.08 2.07 7.21
N VAL A 461 -1.31 1.63 8.45
CA VAL A 461 -1.79 0.27 8.73
C VAL A 461 -3.15 0.03 8.09
N SER A 462 -4.03 1.03 8.12
CA SER A 462 -5.37 0.93 7.52
C SER A 462 -5.29 0.82 5.99
N SER A 463 -4.41 1.59 5.35
CA SER A 463 -4.15 1.47 3.91
C SER A 463 -3.63 0.08 3.54
N LEU A 464 -2.63 -0.42 4.27
CA LEU A 464 -2.10 -1.76 4.07
C LEU A 464 -3.20 -2.82 4.30
N ALA A 465 -3.97 -2.74 5.38
CA ALA A 465 -5.08 -3.67 5.64
C ALA A 465 -6.16 -3.62 4.54
N GLY A 466 -6.49 -2.43 4.05
CA GLY A 466 -7.45 -2.27 2.94
C GLY A 466 -6.97 -2.95 1.68
N VAL A 467 -5.72 -2.71 1.28
CA VAL A 467 -5.16 -3.26 0.04
C VAL A 467 -5.01 -4.78 0.09
N SER A 468 -4.99 -5.41 1.29
CA SER A 468 -4.94 -6.87 1.41
C SER A 468 -6.13 -7.57 0.76
N PHE A 469 -7.31 -6.95 0.78
CA PHE A 469 -8.50 -7.53 0.15
C PHE A 469 -8.38 -7.50 -1.38
N VAL A 470 -8.07 -6.35 -1.99
CA VAL A 470 -7.93 -6.27 -3.45
C VAL A 470 -6.81 -7.17 -3.94
N SER A 471 -5.73 -7.33 -3.16
CA SER A 471 -4.64 -8.27 -3.44
C SER A 471 -5.09 -9.74 -3.49
N GLY A 472 -6.21 -10.08 -2.82
CA GLY A 472 -6.83 -11.40 -2.86
C GLY A 472 -7.66 -11.66 -4.12
N VAL A 473 -7.95 -10.65 -4.93
CA VAL A 473 -8.79 -10.75 -6.14
C VAL A 473 -8.17 -10.09 -7.36
N GLU A 474 -7.06 -9.40 -7.20
CA GLU A 474 -6.27 -8.75 -8.27
C GLU A 474 -4.77 -8.95 -8.03
N PHE A 475 -3.99 -9.05 -9.09
CA PHE A 475 -2.54 -8.94 -9.04
C PHE A 475 -2.14 -7.47 -9.17
N ILE A 476 -2.22 -6.73 -8.07
CA ILE A 476 -2.02 -5.26 -8.03
C ILE A 476 -0.61 -4.83 -8.47
N TRP A 477 0.38 -5.72 -8.43
CA TRP A 477 1.77 -5.44 -8.83
C TRP A 477 2.04 -5.68 -10.30
N PHE A 478 1.05 -6.14 -11.07
CA PHE A 478 1.16 -6.23 -12.53
C PHE A 478 1.48 -4.86 -13.15
N TYR A 479 0.99 -3.79 -12.52
CA TYR A 479 1.33 -2.41 -12.88
C TYR A 479 2.41 -1.86 -11.96
N PRO A 480 3.64 -1.59 -12.49
CA PRO A 480 4.79 -1.20 -11.67
C PRO A 480 4.55 0.02 -10.79
N ARG A 481 3.73 1.00 -11.23
CA ARG A 481 3.40 2.18 -10.42
C ARG A 481 2.64 1.83 -9.15
N ILE A 482 1.75 0.84 -9.17
CA ILE A 482 1.04 0.39 -7.97
C ILE A 482 1.99 -0.38 -7.03
N LEU A 483 2.87 -1.20 -7.57
CA LEU A 483 3.98 -1.82 -6.82
C LEU A 483 4.81 -0.72 -6.10
N TYR A 484 5.15 0.37 -6.79
CA TYR A 484 5.90 1.48 -6.20
C TYR A 484 5.10 2.17 -5.10
N ALA A 485 3.81 2.48 -5.32
CA ALA A 485 2.94 3.07 -4.31
C ALA A 485 2.86 2.21 -3.04
N PHE A 486 2.72 0.88 -3.22
CA PHE A 486 2.68 -0.07 -2.12
C PHE A 486 3.98 -0.04 -1.30
N PHE A 487 5.15 -0.12 -1.95
CA PHE A 487 6.43 -0.13 -1.24
C PHE A 487 6.83 1.24 -0.70
N ILE A 488 6.42 2.34 -1.32
CA ILE A 488 6.55 3.69 -0.75
C ILE A 488 5.76 3.78 0.55
N LEU A 489 4.50 3.33 0.57
CA LEU A 489 3.67 3.32 1.77
C LEU A 489 4.26 2.41 2.86
N LEU A 490 4.77 1.23 2.47
CA LEU A 490 5.47 0.33 3.38
C LEU A 490 6.72 1.01 3.98
N GLY A 491 7.50 1.69 3.17
CA GLY A 491 8.67 2.48 3.60
C GLY A 491 8.29 3.62 4.55
N ILE A 492 7.23 4.38 4.25
CA ILE A 492 6.69 5.43 5.12
C ILE A 492 6.24 4.84 6.46
N THR A 493 5.57 3.68 6.43
CA THR A 493 5.16 2.98 7.66
C THR A 493 6.37 2.62 8.53
N LEU A 494 7.41 2.03 7.93
CA LEU A 494 8.64 1.67 8.62
C LEU A 494 9.40 2.90 9.15
N ALA A 495 9.39 4.00 8.39
CA ALA A 495 9.97 5.27 8.82
C ALA A 495 9.23 5.87 10.03
N ALA A 496 7.89 5.83 10.03
CA ALA A 496 7.08 6.27 11.16
C ALA A 496 7.30 5.37 12.40
N VAL A 497 7.43 4.04 12.21
CA VAL A 497 7.82 3.10 13.28
C VAL A 497 9.19 3.46 13.86
N LYS A 498 10.18 3.73 12.99
CA LYS A 498 11.53 4.15 13.41
C LYS A 498 11.45 5.39 14.28
N LEU A 499 10.75 6.45 13.83
CA LEU A 499 10.61 7.69 14.62
C LEU A 499 9.90 7.45 15.96
N ALA A 500 8.89 6.59 16.01
CA ALA A 500 8.21 6.25 17.25
C ALA A 500 9.09 5.43 18.21
N GLU A 501 10.00 4.59 17.71
CA GLU A 501 10.96 3.83 18.49
C GLU A 501 12.12 4.72 19.00
N GLU A 502 12.53 5.75 18.25
CA GLU A 502 13.60 6.70 18.61
C GLU A 502 13.14 7.79 19.59
N SER A 503 11.84 8.05 19.68
CA SER A 503 11.27 9.03 20.61
C SER A 503 11.01 8.49 22.03
N ARG A 504 11.35 7.22 22.28
CA ARG A 504 11.30 6.55 23.60
C ARG A 504 12.62 6.66 24.32
#